data_490371ca165879936cc55e193ff15a60
#
_entry.id   490371ca165879936cc55e193ff15a60
#
_cell.length_a   1.000
_cell.length_b   1.000
_cell.length_c   1.000
_cell.angle_alpha   90.00
_cell.angle_beta   90.00
_cell.angle_gamma   90.00
#
_symmetry.space_group_name_H-M   'P 1'
#
loop_
_entity.id
_entity.type
_entity.pdbx_description
1 polymer ?
#
loop_
_entity_poly.entity_id
_entity_poly.type
_entity_poly.pdbx_seq_one_letter_code
_entity_poly.pdbx_strand_id
1 'polypeptide(L)'
;VKADNLTYPEVKKCIESFIYGVNTPSRWGTQAPFSNITLDWTVPQDLAELPAIVGGKSQEFKYKDCKPEMDMINKAFIETMIEGDANGRGFQYPIPTYSITSDFDWSDTENNRLLFEMTSKYGTPYFSNYINSDMEPSDVRSMCCRLRLDLRELRKKTGGYFGSGESTGSVGVVTINMPRIAYQSKDEKEFYKRLDRLMDLSARSLKIKRDVITKLLNEGLYPYTRRYLGSFDSHFSTIGLIGMNEVGLNAKWLGKDMTCLLYTSPSPRDGATS
;
A
#
# COMPACT_ATOMS: atom_id res chain seq x y z
N VAL A 1 -0.15 -20.40 14.86
CA VAL A 1 -0.94 -21.53 14.34
C VAL A 1 -0.18 -22.82 14.55
N LYS A 2 0.94 -23.08 13.82
CA LYS A 2 1.69 -24.34 13.87
C LYS A 2 2.19 -24.68 15.28
N ALA A 3 2.85 -23.77 15.96
CA ALA A 3 3.41 -24.00 17.28
C ALA A 3 2.36 -24.31 18.36
N ASP A 4 1.14 -23.78 18.21
CA ASP A 4 0.04 -23.95 19.17
C ASP A 4 -1.00 -24.97 18.68
N ASN A 5 -0.76 -25.62 17.54
CA ASN A 5 -1.64 -26.59 16.89
C ASN A 5 -3.09 -26.08 16.73
N LEU A 6 -3.26 -24.82 16.35
CA LEU A 6 -4.60 -24.23 16.19
C LEU A 6 -5.32 -24.85 15.01
N THR A 7 -6.59 -25.20 15.24
CA THR A 7 -7.50 -25.68 14.22
C THR A 7 -8.03 -24.55 13.34
N TYR A 8 -8.54 -24.87 12.15
CA TYR A 8 -9.09 -23.85 11.25
C TYR A 8 -10.19 -22.99 11.90
N PRO A 9 -11.18 -23.52 12.66
CA PRO A 9 -12.17 -22.67 13.33
C PRO A 9 -11.57 -21.69 14.33
N GLU A 10 -10.51 -22.08 15.03
CA GLU A 10 -9.81 -21.18 15.96
C GLU A 10 -9.07 -20.08 15.22
N VAL A 11 -8.38 -20.40 14.13
CA VAL A 11 -7.74 -19.44 13.26
C VAL A 11 -8.76 -18.47 12.68
N LYS A 12 -9.88 -18.97 12.14
CA LYS A 12 -10.95 -18.14 11.59
C LYS A 12 -11.49 -17.16 12.64
N LYS A 13 -11.76 -17.64 13.86
CA LYS A 13 -12.22 -16.79 14.96
C LYS A 13 -11.21 -15.69 15.33
N CYS A 14 -9.91 -15.98 15.30
CA CYS A 14 -8.88 -14.98 15.55
C CYS A 14 -8.86 -13.92 14.43
N ILE A 15 -8.97 -14.33 13.18
CA ILE A 15 -9.00 -13.42 12.01
C ILE A 15 -10.27 -12.56 12.04
N GLU A 16 -11.43 -13.15 12.34
CA GLU A 16 -12.68 -12.40 12.53
C GLU A 16 -12.52 -11.32 13.61
N SER A 17 -12.00 -11.69 14.78
CA SER A 17 -11.76 -10.73 15.86
C SER A 17 -10.85 -9.61 15.44
N PHE A 18 -9.80 -9.89 14.67
CA PHE A 18 -8.89 -8.89 14.12
C PHE A 18 -9.60 -7.96 13.14
N ILE A 19 -10.34 -8.50 12.17
CA ILE A 19 -11.05 -7.71 11.15
C ILE A 19 -12.12 -6.83 11.80
N TYR A 20 -12.93 -7.37 12.70
CA TYR A 20 -13.92 -6.57 13.45
C TYR A 20 -13.24 -5.48 14.27
N GLY A 21 -12.13 -5.79 14.93
CA GLY A 21 -11.38 -4.84 15.75
C GLY A 21 -10.88 -3.64 14.95
N VAL A 22 -10.29 -3.86 13.76
CA VAL A 22 -9.77 -2.76 12.92
C VAL A 22 -10.87 -1.97 12.20
N ASN A 23 -12.11 -2.49 12.14
CA ASN A 23 -13.28 -1.77 11.62
C ASN A 23 -14.07 -1.05 12.71
N THR A 24 -13.69 -1.19 13.97
CA THR A 24 -14.32 -0.45 15.07
C THR A 24 -13.87 1.00 15.04
N PRO A 25 -14.80 1.97 15.11
CA PRO A 25 -14.46 3.39 15.17
C PRO A 25 -13.45 3.69 16.29
N SER A 26 -12.54 4.61 16.00
CA SER A 26 -11.57 5.07 17.00
C SER A 26 -12.25 5.69 18.21
N ARG A 27 -11.48 5.93 19.27
CA ARG A 27 -11.93 6.54 20.54
C ARG A 27 -12.85 7.76 20.37
N TRP A 28 -12.69 8.51 19.30
CA TRP A 28 -13.46 9.71 18.99
C TRP A 28 -14.70 9.45 18.13
N GLY A 29 -14.98 8.18 17.82
CA GLY A 29 -16.23 7.75 17.17
C GLY A 29 -16.40 8.18 15.72
N THR A 30 -15.36 8.70 15.05
CA THR A 30 -15.49 9.28 13.72
C THR A 30 -14.94 8.42 12.60
N GLN A 31 -13.85 7.68 12.83
CA GLN A 31 -13.21 6.85 11.79
C GLN A 31 -12.57 5.59 12.39
N ALA A 32 -12.64 4.49 11.66
CA ALA A 32 -11.85 3.30 11.95
C ALA A 32 -10.36 3.56 11.62
N PRO A 33 -9.42 2.87 12.31
CA PRO A 33 -7.99 2.96 11.97
C PRO A 33 -7.75 2.57 10.52
N PHE A 34 -7.09 3.43 9.75
CA PHE A 34 -6.73 3.14 8.37
C PHE A 34 -5.63 2.09 8.35
N SER A 35 -6.01 0.84 8.07
CA SER A 35 -5.15 -0.33 8.19
C SER A 35 -4.92 -0.97 6.84
N ASN A 36 -3.69 -1.38 6.57
CA ASN A 36 -3.30 -2.21 5.43
C ASN A 36 -2.74 -3.54 5.93
N ILE A 37 -2.93 -4.58 5.15
CA ILE A 37 -2.27 -5.86 5.33
C ILE A 37 -1.70 -6.33 3.98
N THR A 38 -0.44 -6.75 3.98
CA THR A 38 0.15 -7.45 2.84
C THR A 38 0.25 -8.92 3.19
N LEU A 39 -0.30 -9.76 2.34
CA LEU A 39 -0.35 -11.20 2.53
C LEU A 39 0.43 -11.88 1.41
N ASP A 40 1.19 -12.89 1.78
CA ASP A 40 1.93 -13.72 0.85
C ASP A 40 1.10 -14.93 0.42
N TRP A 41 1.19 -15.29 -0.86
CA TRP A 41 0.56 -16.49 -1.41
C TRP A 41 1.52 -17.67 -1.42
N THR A 42 2.78 -17.37 -1.59
CA THR A 42 3.90 -18.31 -1.50
C THR A 42 4.83 -17.90 -0.37
N VAL A 43 5.54 -18.87 0.20
CA VAL A 43 6.50 -18.54 1.26
C VAL A 43 7.67 -17.79 0.63
N PRO A 44 8.02 -16.59 1.12
CA PRO A 44 9.13 -15.81 0.58
C PRO A 44 10.44 -16.62 0.58
N GLN A 45 11.14 -16.60 -0.56
CA GLN A 45 12.34 -17.42 -0.76
C GLN A 45 13.47 -17.11 0.22
N ASP A 46 13.61 -15.83 0.58
CA ASP A 46 14.60 -15.36 1.56
C ASP A 46 14.33 -15.86 2.98
N LEU A 47 13.09 -16.19 3.30
CA LEU A 47 12.69 -16.72 4.61
C LEU A 47 12.54 -18.24 4.62
N ALA A 48 12.26 -18.86 3.48
CA ALA A 48 11.83 -20.25 3.38
C ALA A 48 12.71 -21.24 4.15
N GLU A 49 14.02 -21.10 4.04
CA GLU A 49 14.99 -21.99 4.67
C GLU A 49 15.39 -21.57 6.09
N LEU A 50 14.92 -20.44 6.59
CA LEU A 50 15.21 -19.99 7.94
C LEU A 50 14.29 -20.71 8.95
N PRO A 51 14.81 -20.97 10.18
CA PRO A 51 13.96 -21.47 11.27
C PRO A 51 12.86 -20.45 11.60
N ALA A 52 11.65 -20.94 11.81
CA ALA A 52 10.55 -20.07 12.24
C ALA A 52 10.80 -19.53 13.65
N ILE A 53 10.41 -18.27 13.89
CA ILE A 53 10.56 -17.61 15.18
C ILE A 53 9.18 -17.46 15.83
N VAL A 54 9.02 -18.03 17.01
CA VAL A 54 7.79 -17.93 17.80
C VAL A 54 8.13 -17.41 19.19
N GLY A 55 7.50 -16.31 19.58
CA GLY A 55 7.77 -15.69 20.89
C GLY A 55 9.25 -15.33 21.11
N GLY A 56 9.96 -14.93 20.04
CA GLY A 56 11.39 -14.62 20.07
C GLY A 56 12.32 -15.83 20.14
N LYS A 57 11.78 -17.05 20.04
CA LYS A 57 12.55 -18.29 20.07
C LYS A 57 12.54 -18.97 18.71
N SER A 58 13.71 -19.43 18.25
CA SER A 58 13.85 -20.25 17.05
C SER A 58 13.22 -21.61 17.27
N GLN A 59 12.47 -22.08 16.26
CA GLN A 59 11.79 -23.37 16.26
C GLN A 59 12.59 -24.41 15.47
N GLU A 60 12.25 -25.69 15.63
CA GLU A 60 12.84 -26.77 14.85
C GLU A 60 12.36 -26.82 13.39
N PHE A 61 11.17 -26.25 13.11
CA PHE A 61 10.59 -26.17 11.79
C PHE A 61 10.93 -24.84 11.11
N LYS A 62 11.00 -24.85 9.78
CA LYS A 62 11.32 -23.69 8.94
C LYS A 62 10.05 -22.97 8.47
N TYR A 63 10.21 -21.74 7.95
CA TYR A 63 9.07 -21.01 7.40
C TYR A 63 8.39 -21.73 6.23
N LYS A 64 9.13 -22.46 5.36
CA LYS A 64 8.55 -23.27 4.29
C LYS A 64 7.59 -24.36 4.80
N ASP A 65 7.85 -24.88 6.00
CA ASP A 65 7.02 -25.91 6.62
C ASP A 65 5.70 -25.34 7.18
N CYS A 66 5.52 -24.03 7.13
CA CYS A 66 4.32 -23.31 7.57
C CYS A 66 3.36 -22.95 6.44
N LYS A 67 3.58 -23.47 5.21
CA LYS A 67 2.68 -23.20 4.08
C LYS A 67 1.22 -23.59 4.34
N PRO A 68 0.91 -24.77 4.97
CA PRO A 68 -0.47 -25.10 5.29
C PRO A 68 -1.15 -24.11 6.24
N GLU A 69 -0.40 -23.62 7.22
CA GLU A 69 -0.92 -22.62 8.18
C GLU A 69 -1.08 -21.23 7.52
N MET A 70 -0.20 -20.88 6.58
CA MET A 70 -0.35 -19.68 5.77
C MET A 70 -1.62 -19.74 4.90
N ASP A 71 -1.87 -20.90 4.27
CA ASP A 71 -3.08 -21.12 3.48
C ASP A 71 -4.36 -21.05 4.34
N MET A 72 -4.27 -21.55 5.55
CA MET A 72 -5.34 -21.50 6.55
C MET A 72 -5.68 -20.04 6.94
N ILE A 73 -4.66 -19.20 7.14
CA ILE A 73 -4.82 -17.78 7.44
C ILE A 73 -5.41 -17.04 6.25
N ASN A 74 -4.89 -17.29 5.05
CA ASN A 74 -5.39 -16.67 3.81
C ASN A 74 -6.87 -17.02 3.59
N LYS A 75 -7.23 -18.32 3.74
CA LYS A 75 -8.61 -18.79 3.63
C LYS A 75 -9.52 -18.08 4.62
N ALA A 76 -9.15 -18.07 5.89
CA ALA A 76 -9.94 -17.45 6.95
C ALA A 76 -10.13 -15.94 6.71
N PHE A 77 -9.08 -15.27 6.26
CA PHE A 77 -9.13 -13.84 5.93
C PHE A 77 -10.10 -13.56 4.78
N ILE A 78 -9.96 -14.29 3.68
CA ILE A 78 -10.77 -14.08 2.48
C ILE A 78 -12.24 -14.40 2.75
N GLU A 79 -12.53 -15.53 3.42
CA GLU A 79 -13.90 -15.91 3.79
C GLU A 79 -14.56 -14.82 4.64
N THR A 80 -13.87 -14.34 5.68
CA THR A 80 -14.40 -13.28 6.54
C THR A 80 -14.67 -11.98 5.76
N MET A 81 -13.79 -11.62 4.84
CA MET A 81 -13.99 -10.45 3.97
C MET A 81 -15.16 -10.62 3.01
N ILE A 82 -15.41 -11.84 2.49
CA ILE A 82 -16.54 -12.14 1.59
C ILE A 82 -17.87 -12.15 2.38
N GLU A 83 -17.88 -12.72 3.57
CA GLU A 83 -19.06 -12.82 4.44
C GLU A 83 -19.54 -11.42 4.88
N GLY A 84 -18.58 -10.53 5.19
CA GLY A 84 -18.87 -9.19 5.67
C GLY A 84 -19.30 -9.15 7.14
N ASP A 85 -19.89 -8.00 7.53
CA ASP A 85 -20.39 -7.80 8.89
C ASP A 85 -21.72 -8.53 9.14
N ALA A 86 -22.25 -8.46 10.36
CA ALA A 86 -23.52 -9.08 10.73
C ALA A 86 -24.73 -8.63 9.88
N ASN A 87 -24.60 -7.58 9.09
CA ASN A 87 -25.61 -7.07 8.15
C ASN A 87 -25.24 -7.42 6.69
N GLY A 88 -24.20 -8.21 6.46
CA GLY A 88 -23.72 -8.58 5.12
C GLY A 88 -23.01 -7.44 4.38
N ARG A 89 -22.54 -6.40 5.09
CA ARG A 89 -21.77 -5.31 4.48
C ARG A 89 -20.30 -5.69 4.46
N GLY A 90 -19.63 -5.42 3.35
CA GLY A 90 -18.18 -5.63 3.23
C GLY A 90 -17.39 -4.76 4.21
N PHE A 91 -16.31 -5.30 4.73
CA PHE A 91 -15.38 -4.58 5.59
C PHE A 91 -14.52 -3.59 4.77
N GLN A 92 -14.25 -2.41 5.33
CA GLN A 92 -13.37 -1.43 4.72
C GLN A 92 -11.89 -1.72 5.01
N TYR A 93 -11.61 -2.32 6.17
CA TYR A 93 -10.27 -2.56 6.68
C TYR A 93 -10.11 -4.01 7.17
N PRO A 94 -8.88 -4.53 7.21
CA PRO A 94 -7.69 -3.94 6.60
C PRO A 94 -7.79 -4.00 5.08
N ILE A 95 -7.17 -3.04 4.39
CA ILE A 95 -7.08 -3.07 2.93
C ILE A 95 -6.05 -4.15 2.55
N PRO A 96 -6.48 -5.24 1.88
CA PRO A 96 -5.59 -6.35 1.58
C PRO A 96 -4.78 -6.11 0.31
N THR A 97 -3.51 -6.51 0.34
CA THR A 97 -2.64 -6.55 -0.82
C THR A 97 -1.99 -7.93 -0.90
N TYR A 98 -2.02 -8.55 -2.07
CA TYR A 98 -1.30 -9.78 -2.37
C TYR A 98 -0.13 -9.53 -3.33
N SER A 99 1.02 -10.11 -3.01
CA SER A 99 2.19 -10.08 -3.87
C SER A 99 2.08 -11.16 -4.94
N ILE A 100 2.18 -10.77 -6.21
CA ILE A 100 2.25 -11.68 -7.35
C ILE A 100 3.72 -11.83 -7.73
N THR A 101 4.27 -12.99 -7.49
CA THR A 101 5.64 -13.39 -7.80
C THR A 101 5.65 -14.45 -8.90
N SER A 102 6.82 -14.75 -9.44
CA SER A 102 6.94 -15.76 -10.52
C SER A 102 6.51 -17.17 -10.11
N ASP A 103 6.53 -17.46 -8.82
CA ASP A 103 6.13 -18.72 -8.19
C ASP A 103 4.68 -18.70 -7.65
N PHE A 104 3.89 -17.69 -8.02
CA PHE A 104 2.47 -17.63 -7.65
C PHE A 104 1.72 -18.83 -8.24
N ASP A 105 1.04 -19.58 -7.37
CA ASP A 105 0.26 -20.74 -7.79
C ASP A 105 -1.08 -20.31 -8.42
N TRP A 106 -1.19 -20.50 -9.73
CA TRP A 106 -2.39 -20.22 -10.52
C TRP A 106 -3.32 -21.42 -10.66
N SER A 107 -3.05 -22.53 -9.99
CA SER A 107 -3.88 -23.74 -10.07
C SER A 107 -5.27 -23.51 -9.48
N ASP A 108 -6.22 -24.38 -9.84
CA ASP A 108 -7.61 -24.31 -9.40
C ASP A 108 -7.76 -24.83 -7.95
N THR A 109 -7.18 -24.10 -7.00
CA THR A 109 -7.31 -24.39 -5.56
C THR A 109 -8.53 -23.69 -4.97
N GLU A 110 -9.01 -24.19 -3.82
CA GLU A 110 -10.09 -23.54 -3.07
C GLU A 110 -9.73 -22.08 -2.72
N ASN A 111 -8.50 -21.85 -2.27
CA ASN A 111 -8.04 -20.50 -1.91
C ASN A 111 -8.00 -19.54 -3.13
N ASN A 112 -7.59 -20.04 -4.30
CA ASN A 112 -7.63 -19.23 -5.52
C ASN A 112 -9.06 -18.87 -5.93
N ARG A 113 -10.00 -19.83 -5.84
CA ARG A 113 -11.42 -19.55 -6.11
C ARG A 113 -11.96 -18.46 -5.19
N LEU A 114 -11.69 -18.57 -3.88
CA LEU A 114 -12.11 -17.58 -2.89
C LEU A 114 -11.45 -16.22 -3.15
N LEU A 115 -10.17 -16.17 -3.51
CA LEU A 115 -9.46 -14.94 -3.82
C LEU A 115 -10.12 -14.19 -5.00
N PHE A 116 -10.44 -14.92 -6.07
CA PHE A 116 -11.08 -14.32 -7.24
C PHE A 116 -12.57 -14.02 -7.02
N GLU A 117 -13.26 -14.77 -6.15
CA GLU A 117 -14.61 -14.44 -5.71
C GLU A 117 -14.63 -13.11 -4.95
N MET A 118 -13.73 -12.93 -3.98
CA MET A 118 -13.60 -11.67 -3.26
C MET A 118 -13.27 -10.51 -4.21
N THR A 119 -12.39 -10.75 -5.18
CA THR A 119 -12.01 -9.75 -6.19
C THR A 119 -13.20 -9.33 -7.04
N SER A 120 -14.00 -10.27 -7.50
CA SER A 120 -15.17 -10.01 -8.34
C SER A 120 -16.29 -9.30 -7.57
N LYS A 121 -16.48 -9.64 -6.29
CA LYS A 121 -17.56 -9.10 -5.46
C LYS A 121 -17.26 -7.69 -4.95
N TYR A 122 -16.02 -7.41 -4.55
CA TYR A 122 -15.68 -6.16 -3.86
C TYR A 122 -14.58 -5.33 -4.54
N GLY A 123 -13.97 -5.81 -5.62
CA GLY A 123 -12.82 -5.14 -6.23
C GLY A 123 -11.58 -5.15 -5.34
N THR A 124 -11.51 -6.04 -4.36
CA THR A 124 -10.36 -6.28 -3.47
C THR A 124 -9.99 -7.75 -3.53
N PRO A 125 -8.75 -8.13 -3.29
CA PRO A 125 -7.59 -7.35 -2.84
C PRO A 125 -6.93 -6.52 -3.95
N TYR A 126 -5.91 -5.77 -3.57
CA TYR A 126 -4.97 -5.21 -4.53
C TYR A 126 -3.86 -6.21 -4.80
N PHE A 127 -3.39 -6.23 -6.04
CA PHE A 127 -2.29 -7.10 -6.45
C PHE A 127 -1.04 -6.26 -6.74
N SER A 128 0.07 -6.59 -6.07
CA SER A 128 1.38 -6.05 -6.38
C SER A 128 2.12 -7.04 -7.27
N ASN A 129 2.27 -6.71 -8.55
CA ASN A 129 2.93 -7.56 -9.52
C ASN A 129 4.44 -7.31 -9.52
N TYR A 130 5.22 -8.36 -9.22
CA TYR A 130 6.67 -8.37 -9.22
C TYR A 130 7.29 -9.20 -10.35
N ILE A 131 6.48 -9.84 -11.22
CA ILE A 131 6.98 -10.73 -12.29
C ILE A 131 7.87 -9.96 -13.28
N ASN A 132 7.45 -8.73 -13.65
CA ASN A 132 8.18 -7.86 -14.57
C ASN A 132 8.67 -6.59 -13.85
N SER A 133 9.11 -6.73 -12.63
CA SER A 133 9.58 -5.63 -11.78
C SER A 133 11.05 -5.85 -11.44
N ASP A 134 11.83 -4.79 -11.42
CA ASP A 134 13.21 -4.75 -10.90
C ASP A 134 13.27 -4.64 -9.38
N MET A 135 12.10 -4.60 -8.71
CA MET A 135 11.97 -4.57 -7.27
C MET A 135 11.50 -5.91 -6.72
N GLU A 136 12.12 -6.34 -5.63
CA GLU A 136 11.71 -7.53 -4.90
C GLU A 136 10.62 -7.20 -3.85
N PRO A 137 9.73 -8.15 -3.50
CA PRO A 137 8.72 -7.94 -2.45
C PRO A 137 9.31 -7.48 -1.11
N SER A 138 10.51 -7.94 -0.77
CA SER A 138 11.24 -7.57 0.44
C SER A 138 11.70 -6.10 0.46
N ASP A 139 11.85 -5.48 -0.71
CA ASP A 139 12.34 -4.11 -0.86
C ASP A 139 11.25 -3.05 -0.87
N VAL A 140 10.00 -3.48 -0.90
CA VAL A 140 8.85 -2.59 -1.08
C VAL A 140 7.93 -2.62 0.12
N ARG A 141 7.47 -1.45 0.54
CA ARG A 141 6.36 -1.30 1.47
C ARG A 141 5.25 -0.51 0.79
N SER A 142 4.02 -1.00 0.93
CA SER A 142 2.85 -0.29 0.42
C SER A 142 2.36 0.73 1.44
N MET A 143 2.18 1.97 1.00
CA MET A 143 1.42 2.97 1.77
C MET A 143 -0.08 2.83 1.50
N CYS A 144 -0.89 3.51 2.31
CA CYS A 144 -2.34 3.51 2.22
C CYS A 144 -2.90 3.78 0.81
N CYS A 145 -2.22 4.60 0.02
CA CYS A 145 -2.60 4.94 -1.36
C CYS A 145 -1.90 4.10 -2.43
N ARG A 146 -1.37 2.93 -2.09
CA ARG A 146 -0.65 2.01 -3.00
C ARG A 146 0.63 2.57 -3.59
N LEU A 147 1.20 3.60 -2.99
CA LEU A 147 2.53 4.05 -3.33
C LEU A 147 3.52 2.96 -2.92
N ARG A 148 4.27 2.48 -3.89
CA ARG A 148 5.43 1.64 -3.64
C ARG A 148 6.56 2.53 -3.14
N LEU A 149 7.12 2.19 -1.98
CA LEU A 149 8.29 2.83 -1.44
C LEU A 149 9.48 1.92 -1.69
N ASP A 150 10.40 2.38 -2.52
CA ASP A 150 11.69 1.70 -2.68
C ASP A 150 12.53 1.95 -1.42
N LEU A 151 12.68 0.90 -0.63
CA LEU A 151 13.46 0.97 0.61
C LEU A 151 14.97 0.86 0.39
N ARG A 152 15.43 0.51 -0.82
CA ARG A 152 16.87 0.38 -1.13
C ARG A 152 17.60 1.69 -0.92
N GLU A 153 17.02 2.80 -1.39
CA GLU A 153 17.59 4.14 -1.19
C GLU A 153 17.56 4.59 0.28
N LEU A 154 16.51 4.24 1.02
CA LEU A 154 16.42 4.51 2.45
C LEU A 154 17.47 3.70 3.24
N ARG A 155 17.66 2.42 2.91
CA ARG A 155 18.68 1.56 3.51
C ARG A 155 20.10 2.08 3.25
N LYS A 156 20.37 2.58 2.04
CA LYS A 156 21.67 3.20 1.70
C LYS A 156 21.95 4.45 2.56
N LYS A 157 20.94 5.30 2.76
CA LYS A 157 21.07 6.54 3.54
C LYS A 157 21.25 6.30 5.04
N THR A 158 20.68 5.21 5.57
CA THR A 158 20.70 4.89 7.00
C THR A 158 21.78 3.90 7.40
N GLY A 159 22.70 3.54 6.49
CA GLY A 159 23.83 2.65 6.79
C GLY A 159 23.43 1.20 7.10
N GLY A 160 22.25 0.76 6.60
CA GLY A 160 21.81 -0.65 6.74
C GLY A 160 21.28 -1.02 8.12
N TYR A 161 20.94 -0.07 8.99
CA TYR A 161 20.37 -0.36 10.30
C TYR A 161 19.01 -1.05 10.16
N PHE A 162 18.84 -2.17 10.84
CA PHE A 162 17.55 -2.88 10.98
C PHE A 162 16.49 -1.90 11.51
N GLY A 163 15.35 -1.79 10.82
CA GLY A 163 14.23 -0.95 11.25
C GLY A 163 14.01 0.36 10.48
N SER A 164 14.92 0.77 9.59
CA SER A 164 14.77 2.03 8.83
C SER A 164 13.55 2.05 7.87
N GLY A 165 13.06 0.88 7.46
CA GLY A 165 11.85 0.75 6.65
C GLY A 165 10.55 0.75 7.44
N GLU A 166 10.60 0.48 8.74
CA GLU A 166 9.41 0.33 9.60
C GLU A 166 8.82 1.67 10.08
N SER A 167 9.63 2.75 10.03
CA SER A 167 9.23 4.10 10.46
C SER A 167 8.90 5.02 9.29
N THR A 168 8.49 4.49 8.14
CA THR A 168 8.08 5.27 6.98
C THR A 168 6.61 5.68 7.05
N GLY A 169 6.28 6.85 6.51
CA GLY A 169 4.92 7.35 6.49
C GLY A 169 4.77 8.56 5.55
N SER A 170 3.71 9.31 5.69
CA SER A 170 3.47 10.51 4.91
C SER A 170 3.18 11.71 5.83
N VAL A 171 3.85 12.81 5.59
CA VAL A 171 3.58 14.10 6.28
C VAL A 171 2.51 14.91 5.58
N GLY A 172 2.24 14.63 4.32
CA GLY A 172 1.19 15.30 3.57
C GLY A 172 1.14 14.95 2.10
N VAL A 173 -0.04 15.14 1.54
CA VAL A 173 -0.32 14.92 0.12
C VAL A 173 -1.00 16.17 -0.43
N VAL A 174 -0.59 16.60 -1.62
CA VAL A 174 -1.31 17.58 -2.44
C VAL A 174 -1.66 16.93 -3.75
N THR A 175 -2.92 17.02 -4.18
CA THR A 175 -3.36 16.44 -5.45
C THR A 175 -3.70 17.55 -6.44
N ILE A 176 -3.07 17.51 -7.62
CA ILE A 176 -3.28 18.47 -8.70
C ILE A 176 -4.39 17.98 -9.60
N ASN A 177 -5.39 18.86 -9.84
CA ASN A 177 -6.51 18.59 -10.74
C ASN A 177 -6.08 18.88 -12.19
N MET A 178 -5.62 17.86 -12.89
CA MET A 178 -5.10 17.94 -14.24
C MET A 178 -6.18 18.34 -15.28
N PRO A 179 -7.41 17.81 -15.25
CA PRO A 179 -8.49 18.23 -16.16
C PRO A 179 -8.77 19.73 -16.10
N ARG A 180 -8.74 20.32 -14.89
CA ARG A 180 -8.97 21.77 -14.74
C ARG A 180 -7.88 22.59 -15.39
N ILE A 181 -6.61 22.16 -15.28
CA ILE A 181 -5.50 22.83 -15.95
C ILE A 181 -5.69 22.76 -17.47
N ALA A 182 -6.03 21.56 -17.99
CA ALA A 182 -6.27 21.35 -19.41
C ALA A 182 -7.40 22.23 -19.96
N TYR A 183 -8.53 22.28 -19.24
CA TYR A 183 -9.68 23.10 -19.61
C TYR A 183 -9.35 24.61 -19.65
N GLN A 184 -8.53 25.09 -18.74
CA GLN A 184 -8.15 26.49 -18.60
C GLN A 184 -7.01 26.91 -19.51
N SER A 185 -6.33 25.99 -20.17
CA SER A 185 -5.20 26.25 -21.05
C SER A 185 -5.64 26.41 -22.49
N LYS A 186 -5.01 27.32 -23.21
CA LYS A 186 -5.29 27.58 -24.63
C LYS A 186 -4.46 26.71 -25.55
N ASP A 187 -3.29 26.29 -25.08
CA ASP A 187 -2.32 25.48 -25.81
C ASP A 187 -1.47 24.65 -24.81
N GLU A 188 -0.64 23.77 -25.36
CA GLU A 188 0.27 22.92 -24.60
C GLU A 188 1.26 23.72 -23.75
N LYS A 189 1.79 24.80 -24.29
CA LYS A 189 2.75 25.64 -23.57
C LYS A 189 2.15 26.29 -22.33
N GLU A 190 0.91 26.77 -22.44
CA GLU A 190 0.19 27.32 -21.29
C GLU A 190 -0.16 26.23 -20.29
N PHE A 191 -0.50 25.03 -20.74
CA PHE A 191 -0.78 23.88 -19.88
C PHE A 191 0.42 23.54 -19.01
N TYR A 192 1.61 23.35 -19.59
CA TYR A 192 2.82 23.06 -18.82
C TYR A 192 3.21 24.21 -17.91
N LYS A 193 3.12 25.47 -18.36
CA LYS A 193 3.39 26.63 -17.51
C LYS A 193 2.50 26.68 -16.26
N ARG A 194 1.22 26.32 -16.40
CA ARG A 194 0.29 26.24 -15.26
C ARG A 194 0.61 25.04 -14.36
N LEU A 195 0.95 23.91 -14.95
CA LEU A 195 1.34 22.70 -14.22
C LEU A 195 2.59 22.99 -13.39
N ASP A 196 3.66 23.50 -13.98
CA ASP A 196 4.91 23.82 -13.28
C ASP A 196 4.66 24.75 -12.09
N ARG A 197 3.87 25.81 -12.30
CA ARG A 197 3.49 26.72 -11.21
C ARG A 197 2.78 26.01 -10.06
N LEU A 198 1.87 25.08 -10.36
CA LEU A 198 1.15 24.32 -9.32
C LEU A 198 2.05 23.30 -8.65
N MET A 199 2.98 22.68 -9.38
CA MET A 199 3.99 21.78 -8.82
C MET A 199 4.88 22.53 -7.82
N ASP A 200 5.41 23.70 -8.18
CA ASP A 200 6.23 24.55 -7.31
C ASP A 200 5.45 24.98 -6.04
N LEU A 201 4.18 25.40 -6.23
CA LEU A 201 3.32 25.78 -5.11
C LEU A 201 3.08 24.60 -4.17
N SER A 202 2.83 23.43 -4.73
CA SER A 202 2.61 22.18 -3.97
C SER A 202 3.85 21.78 -3.18
N ALA A 203 5.02 21.81 -3.82
CA ALA A 203 6.29 21.50 -3.19
C ALA A 203 6.59 22.47 -2.03
N ARG A 204 6.37 23.76 -2.24
CA ARG A 204 6.55 24.79 -1.20
C ARG A 204 5.57 24.63 -0.05
N SER A 205 4.30 24.33 -0.34
CA SER A 205 3.28 24.06 0.68
C SER A 205 3.64 22.85 1.54
N LEU A 206 4.06 21.76 0.91
CA LEU A 206 4.46 20.54 1.61
C LEU A 206 5.73 20.75 2.45
N LYS A 207 6.67 21.56 1.96
CA LYS A 207 7.87 21.93 2.73
C LYS A 207 7.49 22.72 3.98
N ILE A 208 6.66 23.75 3.86
CA ILE A 208 6.19 24.55 5.01
C ILE A 208 5.46 23.65 6.01
N LYS A 209 4.58 22.76 5.53
CA LYS A 209 3.88 21.81 6.40
C LYS A 209 4.87 20.94 7.18
N ARG A 210 5.88 20.37 6.50
CA ARG A 210 6.93 19.57 7.14
C ARG A 210 7.66 20.36 8.22
N ASP A 211 8.08 21.57 7.91
CA ASP A 211 8.82 22.42 8.86
C ASP A 211 7.97 22.69 10.11
N VAL A 212 6.68 23.02 9.93
CA VAL A 212 5.75 23.26 11.04
C VAL A 212 5.52 22.02 11.90
N ILE A 213 5.20 20.86 11.31
CA ILE A 213 4.95 19.66 12.10
C ILE A 213 6.21 19.13 12.78
N THR A 214 7.38 19.30 12.19
CA THR A 214 8.66 18.95 12.80
C THR A 214 8.92 19.85 14.02
N LYS A 215 8.67 21.15 13.91
CA LYS A 215 8.75 22.06 15.04
C LYS A 215 7.82 21.63 16.17
N LEU A 216 6.56 21.34 15.86
CA LEU A 216 5.56 20.90 16.86
C LEU A 216 5.91 19.56 17.49
N LEU A 217 6.52 18.62 16.75
CA LEU A 217 7.04 17.37 17.29
C LEU A 217 8.14 17.63 18.32
N ASN A 218 9.06 18.54 18.02
CA ASN A 218 10.16 18.90 18.91
C ASN A 218 9.67 19.62 20.18
N GLU A 219 8.61 20.38 20.06
CA GLU A 219 7.94 21.05 21.18
C GLU A 219 7.06 20.10 22.02
N GLY A 220 6.95 18.82 21.64
CA GLY A 220 6.27 17.77 22.40
C GLY A 220 4.75 17.67 22.16
N LEU A 221 4.21 18.35 21.15
CA LEU A 221 2.78 18.30 20.81
C LEU A 221 2.32 16.96 20.22
N TYR A 222 3.25 16.12 19.79
CA TYR A 222 2.99 14.76 19.30
C TYR A 222 3.68 13.69 20.15
N PRO A 223 3.26 13.46 21.41
CA PRO A 223 3.98 12.60 22.34
C PRO A 223 4.07 11.15 21.86
N TYR A 224 3.03 10.61 21.24
CA TYR A 224 3.03 9.25 20.70
C TYR A 224 3.93 9.14 19.46
N THR A 225 3.85 10.09 18.53
CA THR A 225 4.71 10.14 17.36
C THR A 225 6.18 10.23 17.75
N ARG A 226 6.50 11.08 18.73
CA ARG A 226 7.86 11.23 19.24
C ARG A 226 8.37 9.94 19.88
N ARG A 227 7.50 9.23 20.62
CA ARG A 227 7.87 7.96 21.27
C ARG A 227 8.10 6.82 20.30
N TYR A 228 7.25 6.68 19.28
CA TYR A 228 7.25 5.51 18.37
C TYR A 228 8.01 5.73 17.07
N LEU A 229 8.03 6.94 16.53
CA LEU A 229 8.68 7.26 15.28
C LEU A 229 9.97 8.09 15.44
N GLY A 230 10.09 8.85 16.50
CA GLY A 230 11.24 9.70 16.81
C GLY A 230 11.31 10.97 15.95
N SER A 231 11.34 10.84 14.63
CA SER A 231 11.39 11.96 13.67
C SER A 231 10.50 11.71 12.44
N PHE A 232 10.36 12.72 11.59
CA PHE A 232 9.69 12.61 10.30
C PHE A 232 10.66 12.45 9.12
N ASP A 233 11.94 12.14 9.35
CA ASP A 233 12.98 12.13 8.32
C ASP A 233 12.72 11.06 7.24
N SER A 234 12.17 9.92 7.63
CA SER A 234 11.78 8.83 6.72
C SER A 234 10.34 8.95 6.18
N HIS A 235 9.66 10.09 6.41
CA HIS A 235 8.31 10.31 5.93
C HIS A 235 8.30 11.10 4.64
N PHE A 236 7.36 10.80 3.76
CA PHE A 236 7.26 11.37 2.43
C PHE A 236 6.34 12.59 2.38
N SER A 237 6.67 13.52 1.49
CA SER A 237 5.78 14.57 1.01
C SER A 237 5.38 14.21 -0.41
N THR A 238 4.10 14.05 -0.67
CA THR A 238 3.60 13.47 -1.92
C THR A 238 2.83 14.50 -2.74
N ILE A 239 3.12 14.57 -4.05
CA ILE A 239 2.30 15.31 -5.01
C ILE A 239 1.63 14.28 -5.92
N GLY A 240 0.31 14.22 -5.88
CA GLY A 240 -0.52 13.36 -6.72
C GLY A 240 -1.08 14.09 -7.92
N LEU A 241 -1.35 13.37 -8.99
CA LEU A 241 -2.02 13.88 -10.19
C LEU A 241 -3.33 13.11 -10.36
N ILE A 242 -4.46 13.81 -10.54
CA ILE A 242 -5.76 13.18 -10.78
C ILE A 242 -6.30 13.57 -12.14
N GLY A 243 -6.97 12.62 -12.80
CA GLY A 243 -7.71 12.85 -14.02
C GLY A 243 -6.84 12.98 -15.26
N MET A 244 -5.75 12.21 -15.34
CA MET A 244 -4.86 12.21 -16.52
C MET A 244 -5.60 11.85 -17.81
N ASN A 245 -6.54 10.90 -17.75
CA ASN A 245 -7.39 10.54 -18.90
C ASN A 245 -8.27 11.72 -19.32
N GLU A 246 -8.86 12.40 -18.36
CA GLU A 246 -9.77 13.53 -18.60
C GLU A 246 -9.04 14.79 -19.09
N VAL A 247 -7.72 14.84 -19.00
CA VAL A 247 -6.92 15.91 -19.61
C VAL A 247 -7.22 16.00 -21.11
N GLY A 248 -7.20 14.88 -21.81
CA GLY A 248 -7.47 14.85 -23.24
C GLY A 248 -8.89 15.27 -23.60
N LEU A 249 -9.87 14.88 -22.80
CA LEU A 249 -11.25 15.27 -22.98
C LEU A 249 -11.47 16.78 -22.76
N ASN A 250 -10.65 17.41 -21.93
CA ASN A 250 -10.75 18.82 -21.55
C ASN A 250 -9.77 19.73 -22.29
N ALA A 251 -8.72 19.18 -22.90
CA ALA A 251 -7.75 19.93 -23.67
C ALA A 251 -8.27 20.21 -25.10
N LYS A 252 -9.17 21.17 -25.24
CA LYS A 252 -9.81 21.54 -26.52
C LYS A 252 -8.79 21.87 -27.63
N TRP A 253 -7.60 22.24 -27.28
CA TRP A 253 -6.47 22.55 -28.15
C TRP A 253 -5.72 21.32 -28.67
N LEU A 254 -5.93 20.15 -28.07
CA LEU A 254 -5.19 18.94 -28.44
C LEU A 254 -5.71 18.28 -29.73
N GLY A 255 -7.01 18.48 -30.04
CA GLY A 255 -7.64 18.07 -31.32
C GLY A 255 -7.62 16.57 -31.60
N LYS A 256 -7.23 15.74 -30.65
CA LYS A 256 -7.09 14.29 -30.77
C LYS A 256 -7.76 13.58 -29.60
N ASP A 257 -8.35 12.43 -29.91
CA ASP A 257 -8.84 11.52 -28.89
C ASP A 257 -7.67 10.94 -28.11
N MET A 258 -7.65 11.16 -26.80
CA MET A 258 -6.54 10.76 -25.90
C MET A 258 -6.44 9.25 -25.68
N THR A 259 -7.39 8.46 -26.16
CA THR A 259 -7.31 6.99 -26.06
C THR A 259 -6.01 6.44 -26.68
N CYS A 260 -5.51 7.07 -27.75
CA CYS A 260 -4.23 6.68 -28.36
C CYS A 260 -2.98 7.16 -27.59
N LEU A 261 -3.05 8.31 -26.90
CA LEU A 261 -1.91 8.89 -26.18
C LEU A 261 -1.64 8.23 -24.84
N LEU A 262 -2.68 7.74 -24.17
CA LEU A 262 -2.53 6.99 -22.92
C LEU A 262 -1.84 5.64 -23.10
N TYR A 263 -2.02 4.99 -24.26
CA TYR A 263 -1.34 3.74 -24.59
C TYR A 263 0.08 3.93 -25.15
N THR A 264 0.44 5.12 -25.58
CA THR A 264 1.74 5.42 -26.20
C THR A 264 2.64 6.31 -25.37
N SER A 265 2.10 6.98 -24.36
CA SER A 265 2.92 7.71 -23.38
C SER A 265 3.47 6.73 -22.35
N PRO A 266 4.80 6.68 -22.15
CA PRO A 266 5.36 5.91 -21.06
C PRO A 266 4.73 6.39 -19.76
N SER A 267 4.25 5.45 -18.94
CA SER A 267 3.78 5.75 -17.61
C SER A 267 4.90 6.49 -16.85
N PRO A 268 4.59 7.47 -15.99
CA PRO A 268 5.60 8.02 -15.08
C PRO A 268 6.30 6.94 -14.24
N ARG A 269 5.75 5.71 -14.23
CA ARG A 269 6.36 4.52 -13.64
C ARG A 269 7.40 3.85 -14.56
N ASP A 270 7.29 4.04 -15.87
CA ASP A 270 8.21 3.43 -16.85
C ASP A 270 9.48 4.28 -17.04
N GLY A 271 9.47 5.53 -16.63
CA GLY A 271 10.62 6.45 -16.67
C GLY A 271 11.49 6.45 -15.42
N ALA A 272 11.19 5.63 -14.42
CA ALA A 272 11.99 5.49 -13.21
C ALA A 272 13.14 4.46 -13.35
N THR A 273 13.40 3.98 -14.56
CA THR A 273 14.50 3.06 -14.91
C THR A 273 15.56 3.76 -15.76
N SER A 274 16.06 4.91 -15.30
CA SER A 274 17.33 5.45 -15.81
C SER A 274 18.05 6.25 -14.72
#